data_5f51f47e99bc26c610c1409c774a80b9
#
_entry.id   5f51f47e99bc26c610c1409c774a80b9
#
_cell.length_a   1.000
_cell.length_b   1.000
_cell.length_c   1.000
_cell.angle_alpha   90.00
_cell.angle_beta   90.00
_cell.angle_gamma   90.00
#
_symmetry.space_group_name_H-M   'P 1'
#
loop_
_entity.id
_entity.type
_entity.pdbx_description
1 polymer ?
#
loop_
_entity_poly.entity_id
_entity_poly.type
_entity_poly.pdbx_seq_one_letter_code
_entity_poly.pdbx_strand_id
1 'polypeptide(L)'
;LPMYDERVANEYADIVIPTGIDLARDVITANTPAVIAIGGGSGTLGEIANAWTLYRMVIAMETATGWSAKVANTQVGEKRIYDENFEDMVWGAKDADDVIQLLDDKLKHYNLRFDRITFDGKRIR
;
A
#
# COMPACT_ATOMS: atom_id res chain seq x y z
N LEU A 1 8.75 -13.47 -4.36
CA LEU A 1 10.10 -13.16 -4.84
C LEU A 1 10.06 -12.71 -6.30
N PRO A 2 10.88 -11.71 -6.71
CA PRO A 2 10.93 -11.24 -8.10
C PRO A 2 11.57 -12.25 -9.06
N MET A 3 12.44 -13.10 -8.56
CA MET A 3 13.18 -14.13 -9.32
C MET A 3 12.50 -15.51 -9.20
N TYR A 4 13.07 -16.49 -9.92
CA TYR A 4 12.56 -17.89 -9.92
C TYR A 4 13.17 -18.77 -8.83
N ASP A 5 14.22 -18.32 -8.13
CA ASP A 5 14.94 -19.12 -7.15
C ASP A 5 14.38 -18.91 -5.74
N GLU A 6 13.73 -19.91 -5.20
CA GLU A 6 13.16 -19.88 -3.85
C GLU A 6 14.23 -19.83 -2.74
N ARG A 7 15.47 -20.27 -3.04
CA ARG A 7 16.58 -20.34 -2.07
C ARG A 7 17.06 -18.95 -1.61
N VAL A 8 16.71 -17.89 -2.35
CA VAL A 8 17.01 -16.50 -1.96
C VAL A 8 15.96 -15.89 -1.06
N ALA A 9 14.97 -16.68 -0.61
CA ALA A 9 13.97 -16.22 0.32
C ALA A 9 14.56 -15.95 1.70
N ASN A 10 13.88 -15.08 2.45
CA ASN A 10 14.15 -14.88 3.86
C ASN A 10 13.89 -16.18 4.62
N GLU A 11 14.78 -16.55 5.54
CA GLU A 11 14.68 -17.80 6.33
C GLU A 11 13.42 -17.88 7.22
N TYR A 12 12.80 -16.74 7.51
CA TYR A 12 11.55 -16.66 8.29
C TYR A 12 10.27 -16.73 7.44
N ALA A 13 10.40 -16.97 6.13
CA ALA A 13 9.23 -17.06 5.25
C ALA A 13 8.67 -18.49 5.25
N ASP A 14 7.45 -18.67 5.75
CA ASP A 14 6.75 -19.98 5.76
C ASP A 14 6.30 -20.40 4.34
N ILE A 15 5.93 -19.41 3.52
CA ILE A 15 5.47 -19.65 2.15
C ILE A 15 6.26 -18.76 1.20
N VAL A 16 6.97 -19.38 0.27
CA VAL A 16 7.77 -18.70 -0.75
C VAL A 16 7.11 -18.86 -2.11
N ILE A 17 6.84 -17.73 -2.77
CA ILE A 17 6.30 -17.71 -4.14
C ILE A 17 7.31 -17.03 -5.06
N PRO A 18 8.11 -17.79 -5.84
CA PRO A 18 9.02 -17.26 -6.83
C PRO A 18 8.22 -16.89 -8.09
N THR A 19 7.89 -15.63 -8.26
CA THR A 19 6.98 -15.16 -9.31
C THR A 19 7.68 -14.96 -10.66
N GLY A 20 8.98 -14.71 -10.68
CA GLY A 20 9.73 -14.42 -11.89
C GLY A 20 9.33 -13.13 -12.64
N ILE A 21 8.53 -12.26 -12.01
CA ILE A 21 8.00 -11.05 -12.65
C ILE A 21 8.80 -9.79 -12.34
N ASP A 22 9.95 -9.95 -11.68
CA ASP A 22 10.87 -8.88 -11.34
C ASP A 22 10.16 -7.65 -10.70
N LEU A 23 10.33 -6.46 -11.26
CA LEU A 23 9.74 -5.23 -10.73
C LEU A 23 8.19 -5.23 -10.72
N ALA A 24 7.56 -6.02 -11.59
CA ALA A 24 6.09 -6.12 -11.62
C ALA A 24 5.50 -6.69 -10.32
N ARG A 25 6.31 -7.33 -9.43
CA ARG A 25 5.88 -7.75 -8.09
C ARG A 25 5.38 -6.58 -7.21
N ASP A 26 5.84 -5.36 -7.48
CA ASP A 26 5.46 -4.17 -6.71
C ASP A 26 3.94 -3.93 -6.75
N VAL A 27 3.29 -4.31 -7.87
CA VAL A 27 1.83 -4.26 -7.99
C VAL A 27 1.16 -5.29 -7.07
N ILE A 28 1.77 -6.47 -6.90
CA ILE A 28 1.24 -7.50 -5.98
C ILE A 28 1.35 -7.00 -4.54
N THR A 29 2.51 -6.48 -4.16
CA THR A 29 2.75 -5.90 -2.83
C THR A 29 1.78 -4.75 -2.56
N ALA A 30 1.60 -3.86 -3.53
CA ALA A 30 0.71 -2.71 -3.42
C ALA A 30 -0.78 -3.07 -3.39
N ASN A 31 -1.17 -4.27 -3.84
CA ASN A 31 -2.58 -4.69 -3.90
C ASN A 31 -3.09 -5.31 -2.59
N THR A 32 -2.69 -4.77 -1.47
CA THR A 32 -3.12 -5.10 -0.11
C THR A 32 -4.09 -4.03 0.40
N PRO A 33 -4.87 -4.25 1.46
CA PRO A 33 -5.77 -3.22 2.01
C PRO A 33 -5.05 -1.93 2.41
N ALA A 34 -3.85 -2.05 2.98
CA ALA A 34 -2.99 -0.92 3.33
C ALA A 34 -1.52 -1.25 3.03
N VAL A 35 -0.75 -0.24 2.67
CA VAL A 35 0.72 -0.29 2.51
C VAL A 35 1.36 0.60 3.55
N ILE A 36 2.30 0.04 4.31
CA ILE A 36 3.09 0.78 5.29
C ILE A 36 4.52 0.92 4.74
N ALA A 37 4.89 2.14 4.38
CA ALA A 37 6.21 2.46 3.84
C ALA A 37 7.17 2.89 4.94
N ILE A 38 8.31 2.19 5.05
CA ILE A 38 9.36 2.47 6.04
C ILE A 38 10.67 2.74 5.31
N GLY A 39 11.07 3.98 5.21
CA GLY A 39 12.26 4.40 4.48
C GLY A 39 12.10 4.25 2.96
N GLY A 40 13.13 3.66 2.35
CA GLY A 40 13.07 3.15 0.99
C GLY A 40 13.54 4.10 -0.11
N GLY A 41 13.94 3.47 -1.22
CA GLY A 41 14.37 4.10 -2.47
C GLY A 41 13.28 4.15 -3.53
N SER A 42 13.68 4.09 -4.80
CA SER A 42 12.78 4.16 -5.96
C SER A 42 11.75 3.03 -6.02
N GLY A 43 12.11 1.82 -5.57
CA GLY A 43 11.16 0.70 -5.49
C GLY A 43 10.01 1.01 -4.53
N THR A 44 10.33 1.50 -3.34
CA THR A 44 9.31 1.92 -2.35
C THR A 44 8.42 3.05 -2.89
N LEU A 45 9.00 4.01 -3.64
CA LEU A 45 8.19 5.01 -4.32
C LEU A 45 7.23 4.37 -5.34
N GLY A 46 7.70 3.36 -6.10
CA GLY A 46 6.87 2.60 -7.04
C GLY A 46 5.72 1.87 -6.34
N GLU A 47 5.98 1.22 -5.21
CA GLU A 47 4.96 0.55 -4.40
C GLU A 47 3.92 1.55 -3.85
N ILE A 48 4.36 2.72 -3.36
CA ILE A 48 3.48 3.81 -2.92
C ILE A 48 2.60 4.31 -4.07
N ALA A 49 3.19 4.58 -5.24
CA ALA A 49 2.45 5.04 -6.41
C ALA A 49 1.44 4.00 -6.91
N ASN A 50 1.81 2.72 -6.94
CA ASN A 50 0.91 1.62 -7.27
C ASN A 50 -0.24 1.51 -6.27
N ALA A 51 0.04 1.57 -4.97
CA ALA A 51 -0.98 1.55 -3.92
C ALA A 51 -1.94 2.73 -4.06
N TRP A 52 -1.43 3.92 -4.33
CA TRP A 52 -2.24 5.10 -4.62
C TRP A 52 -3.19 4.85 -5.80
N THR A 53 -2.67 4.40 -6.93
CA THR A 53 -3.44 4.10 -8.14
C THR A 53 -4.48 3.00 -7.92
N LEU A 54 -4.17 2.04 -7.05
CA LEU A 54 -5.08 0.94 -6.69
C LEU A 54 -6.10 1.30 -5.61
N TYR A 55 -6.17 2.57 -5.18
CA TYR A 55 -7.06 3.05 -4.13
C TYR A 55 -6.81 2.36 -2.78
N ARG A 56 -5.56 2.05 -2.48
CA ARG A 56 -5.16 1.46 -1.19
C ARG A 56 -4.77 2.56 -0.21
N MET A 57 -5.01 2.30 1.07
CA MET A 57 -4.48 3.16 2.12
C MET A 57 -2.95 3.12 2.09
N VAL A 58 -2.31 4.27 2.20
CA VAL A 58 -0.85 4.37 2.31
C VAL A 58 -0.51 5.10 3.59
N ILE A 59 0.32 4.45 4.41
CA ILE A 59 0.90 5.03 5.61
C ILE A 59 2.41 5.10 5.39
N ALA A 60 3.05 6.22 5.72
CA ALA A 60 4.48 6.40 5.55
C ALA A 60 5.12 6.87 6.86
N MET A 61 6.22 6.21 7.25
CA MET A 61 6.95 6.57 8.46
C MET A 61 7.70 7.89 8.26
N GLU A 62 7.29 8.94 8.98
CA GLU A 62 7.90 10.26 8.94
C GLU A 62 9.32 10.28 9.50
N THR A 63 9.56 9.45 10.52
CA THR A 63 10.83 9.35 11.24
C THR A 63 11.89 8.53 10.52
N ALA A 64 11.50 7.80 9.46
CA ALA A 64 12.43 7.06 8.63
C ALA A 64 13.12 7.98 7.60
N THR A 65 14.14 7.46 6.92
CA THR A 65 14.81 8.17 5.80
C THR A 65 14.20 7.75 4.47
N GLY A 66 14.56 8.44 3.39
CA GLY A 66 14.14 8.04 2.04
C GLY A 66 12.74 8.54 1.65
N TRP A 67 12.05 7.75 0.82
CA TRP A 67 10.79 8.21 0.24
C TRP A 67 9.62 8.21 1.21
N SER A 68 9.60 7.35 2.22
CA SER A 68 8.52 7.38 3.22
C SER A 68 8.45 8.77 3.91
N ALA A 69 9.57 9.29 4.41
CA ALA A 69 9.60 10.60 5.03
C ALA A 69 9.23 11.75 4.08
N LYS A 70 9.58 11.60 2.78
CA LYS A 70 9.32 12.65 1.77
C LYS A 70 7.84 12.76 1.39
N VAL A 71 7.11 11.67 1.40
CA VAL A 71 5.71 11.63 0.96
C VAL A 71 4.70 11.60 2.10
N ALA A 72 5.15 11.45 3.34
CA ALA A 72 4.28 11.50 4.51
C ALA A 72 3.49 12.81 4.55
N ASN A 73 2.19 12.71 4.81
CA ASN A 73 1.24 13.83 4.85
C ASN A 73 1.14 14.62 3.53
N THR A 74 1.38 13.96 2.39
CA THR A 74 1.22 14.56 1.06
C THR A 74 0.25 13.76 0.19
N GLN A 75 -0.19 14.35 -0.91
CA GLN A 75 -0.87 13.65 -2.00
C GLN A 75 0.16 13.27 -3.06
N VAL A 76 0.19 12.01 -3.47
CA VAL A 76 1.13 11.51 -4.49
C VAL A 76 0.62 11.75 -5.91
N GLY A 77 -0.69 11.91 -6.07
CA GLY A 77 -1.33 12.11 -7.36
C GLY A 77 -2.64 12.87 -7.25
N GLU A 78 -3.48 12.75 -8.25
CA GLU A 78 -4.80 13.37 -8.26
C GLU A 78 -5.71 12.83 -7.15
N LYS A 79 -6.71 13.63 -6.77
CA LYS A 79 -7.74 13.22 -5.82
C LYS A 79 -8.46 11.98 -6.35
N ARG A 80 -8.50 10.94 -5.55
CA ARG A 80 -9.05 9.61 -5.90
C ARG A 80 -10.26 9.20 -5.07
N ILE A 81 -10.44 9.79 -3.88
CA ILE A 81 -11.61 9.59 -3.01
C ILE A 81 -12.37 10.92 -2.96
N TYR A 82 -13.63 10.89 -3.41
CA TYR A 82 -14.49 12.06 -3.50
C TYR A 82 -15.54 12.02 -2.39
N ASP A 83 -15.07 12.18 -1.15
CA ASP A 83 -15.90 12.33 0.04
C ASP A 83 -15.62 13.72 0.61
N GLU A 84 -16.67 14.52 0.86
CA GLU A 84 -16.53 15.88 1.39
C GLU A 84 -15.98 15.91 2.81
N ASN A 85 -16.14 14.82 3.54
CA ASN A 85 -15.72 14.68 4.94
C ASN A 85 -14.41 13.90 5.09
N PHE A 86 -13.76 13.53 3.98
CA PHE A 86 -12.54 12.75 3.99
C PHE A 86 -11.51 13.30 3.00
N GLU A 87 -10.40 13.76 3.54
CA GLU A 87 -9.24 14.18 2.75
C GLU A 87 -8.24 13.03 2.69
N ASP A 88 -8.06 12.48 1.50
CA ASP A 88 -7.12 11.37 1.26
C ASP A 88 -5.70 11.86 1.04
N MET A 89 -4.75 11.18 1.67
CA MET A 89 -3.33 11.46 1.57
C MET A 89 -2.50 10.20 1.88
N VAL A 90 -1.20 10.30 1.70
CA VAL A 90 -0.25 9.37 2.32
C VAL A 90 -0.13 9.77 3.80
N TRP A 91 -0.68 8.95 4.67
CA TRP A 91 -0.77 9.25 6.10
C TRP A 91 0.60 9.14 6.76
N GLY A 92 1.05 10.20 7.41
CA GLY A 92 2.30 10.18 8.17
C GLY A 92 2.13 9.51 9.53
N ALA A 93 3.06 8.64 9.91
CA ALA A 93 3.14 8.02 11.21
C ALA A 93 4.54 8.17 11.79
N LYS A 94 4.64 8.38 13.10
CA LYS A 94 5.92 8.54 13.79
C LYS A 94 6.43 7.22 14.36
N ASP A 95 5.51 6.36 14.76
CA ASP A 95 5.79 5.07 15.37
C ASP A 95 4.69 4.04 15.03
N ALA A 96 4.79 2.85 15.62
CA ALA A 96 3.85 1.77 15.37
C ALA A 96 2.45 2.03 15.95
N ASP A 97 2.35 2.77 17.04
CA ASP A 97 1.07 3.10 17.67
C ASP A 97 0.26 4.05 16.77
N ASP A 98 0.93 5.04 16.18
CA ASP A 98 0.32 5.92 15.16
C ASP A 98 -0.20 5.10 13.96
N VAL A 99 0.58 4.12 13.49
CA VAL A 99 0.16 3.24 12.37
C VAL A 99 -1.12 2.49 12.72
N ILE A 100 -1.20 1.89 13.91
CA ILE A 100 -2.37 1.15 14.37
C ILE A 100 -3.58 2.08 14.45
N GLN A 101 -3.43 3.26 15.05
CA GLN A 101 -4.49 4.24 15.16
C GLN A 101 -5.00 4.70 13.78
N LEU A 102 -4.10 4.97 12.84
CA LEU A 102 -4.45 5.34 11.48
C LEU A 102 -5.21 4.23 10.76
N LEU A 103 -4.81 2.97 10.93
CA LEU A 103 -5.52 1.83 10.36
C LEU A 103 -6.95 1.74 10.91
N ASP A 104 -7.13 1.82 12.22
CA ASP A 104 -8.44 1.74 12.87
C ASP A 104 -9.37 2.88 12.43
N ASP A 105 -8.85 4.09 12.30
CA ASP A 105 -9.63 5.27 11.97
C ASP A 105 -9.96 5.40 10.49
N LYS A 106 -8.99 5.11 9.61
CA LYS A 106 -9.02 5.50 8.19
C LYS A 106 -9.24 4.35 7.22
N LEU A 107 -8.85 3.10 7.55
CA LEU A 107 -8.88 1.99 6.59
C LEU A 107 -10.29 1.75 6.01
N LYS A 108 -11.34 1.98 6.77
CA LYS A 108 -12.73 1.84 6.33
C LYS A 108 -13.08 2.67 5.08
N HIS A 109 -12.39 3.81 4.86
CA HIS A 109 -12.62 4.68 3.70
C HIS A 109 -12.01 4.13 2.40
N TYR A 110 -11.13 3.13 2.49
CA TYR A 110 -10.40 2.55 1.35
C TYR A 110 -11.01 1.24 0.84
N ASN A 111 -12.02 0.70 1.50
CA ASN A 111 -12.64 -0.58 1.15
C ASN A 111 -13.59 -0.51 -0.06
N LEU A 112 -13.79 0.67 -0.66
CA LEU A 112 -14.73 0.94 -1.76
C LEU A 112 -14.54 0.03 -2.99
N ARG A 113 -13.35 -0.56 -3.18
CA ARG A 113 -13.10 -1.44 -4.34
C ARG A 113 -13.66 -2.85 -4.16
N PHE A 114 -13.81 -3.33 -2.93
CA PHE A 114 -14.35 -4.66 -2.64
C PHE A 114 -15.88 -4.65 -2.54
N ASP A 115 -16.49 -3.53 -2.19
CA ASP A 115 -17.95 -3.38 -2.11
C ASP A 115 -18.62 -3.48 -3.48
N ARG A 116 -17.86 -3.44 -4.57
CA ARG A 116 -18.35 -3.62 -5.95
C ARG A 116 -18.38 -5.06 -6.41
N ILE A 117 -17.91 -6.00 -5.61
CA ILE A 117 -18.04 -7.43 -5.86
C ILE A 117 -19.22 -7.91 -5.03
N THR A 118 -20.41 -7.88 -5.60
CA THR A 118 -21.56 -8.49 -4.97
C THR A 118 -21.45 -10.02 -5.07
N PHE A 119 -21.80 -10.74 -4.00
CA PHE A 119 -21.73 -12.20 -3.92
C PHE A 119 -22.69 -12.93 -4.90
N ASP A 120 -23.51 -12.19 -5.65
CA ASP A 120 -24.37 -12.73 -6.71
C ASP A 120 -23.64 -12.97 -8.06
N GLY A 121 -22.33 -12.77 -8.09
CA GLY A 121 -21.50 -13.03 -9.27
C GLY A 121 -21.62 -11.98 -10.37
N LYS A 122 -22.38 -10.92 -10.17
CA LYS A 122 -22.45 -9.82 -11.15
C LYS A 122 -21.36 -8.79 -10.87
N ARG A 123 -20.35 -8.74 -11.75
CA ARG A 123 -19.41 -7.62 -11.77
C ARG A 123 -20.14 -6.36 -12.18
N ILE A 124 -20.18 -5.38 -11.31
CA ILE A 124 -20.53 -4.02 -11.69
C ILE A 124 -19.28 -3.45 -12.37
N ARG A 125 -19.35 -3.21 -13.67
CA ARG A 125 -18.31 -2.53 -14.44
C ARG A 125 -18.33 -1.05 -14.18
#